data_5085bb9b0e7fb6c7abed8f2ade57b5b7
#
_entry.id   5085bb9b0e7fb6c7abed8f2ade57b5b7
#
_cell.length_a   1.000
_cell.length_b   1.000
_cell.length_c   1.000
_cell.angle_alpha   90.00
_cell.angle_beta   90.00
_cell.angle_gamma   90.00
#
_symmetry.space_group_name_H-M   'P 1'
#
loop_
_entity.id
_entity.type
_entity.pdbx_description
1 polymer ?
#
loop_
_entity_poly.entity_id
_entity_poly.type
_entity_poly.pdbx_seq_one_letter_code
_entity_poly.pdbx_strand_id
1 'polypeptide(L)'
;TEKGLGYLCELLAGARDIIGWETPLAADHFGPLNTDDAIRYCKAFEPYNLAWAEDLIPYCWLNWRGFKTIKESTTTPVLTGEEAFGLEEGFRDLIDNYAVDLIHPDYVASGGLLEIKRIGDYAAAHGIPTVLHMPGSPIGQVAMAHLGATLTNFIACEHHAADMPWWEDLVKKPAKPIIKDGYVDVPDVPGLGVELNDEVVKEHLRYPGYFEPTPMYDDFITSGFRRAGPWPHFDEEGKWCNCVTY
;
A
#
# COMPACT_ATOMS: atom_id res chain seq x y z
N THR A 1 -17.07 17.51 2.65
CA THR A 1 -17.57 18.88 2.87
C THR A 1 -16.48 19.89 2.56
N GLU A 2 -16.84 21.13 2.22
CA GLU A 2 -15.89 22.23 1.98
C GLU A 2 -14.95 22.43 3.18
N LYS A 3 -15.49 22.35 4.39
CA LYS A 3 -14.68 22.45 5.62
C LYS A 3 -13.65 21.34 5.72
N GLY A 4 -14.03 20.09 5.40
CA GLY A 4 -13.09 18.94 5.41
C GLY A 4 -11.99 19.09 4.36
N LEU A 5 -12.36 19.52 3.15
CA LEU A 5 -11.38 19.80 2.10
C LEU A 5 -10.42 20.92 2.51
N GLY A 6 -10.93 21.98 3.14
CA GLY A 6 -10.10 23.05 3.70
C GLY A 6 -9.04 22.54 4.68
N TYR A 7 -9.41 21.65 5.61
CA TYR A 7 -8.45 21.03 6.54
C TYR A 7 -7.38 20.20 5.85
N LEU A 8 -7.74 19.44 4.81
CA LEU A 8 -6.74 18.69 4.05
C LEU A 8 -5.76 19.62 3.32
N CYS A 9 -6.26 20.71 2.76
CA CYS A 9 -5.39 21.73 2.14
C CYS A 9 -4.46 22.40 3.17
N GLU A 10 -4.95 22.72 4.36
CA GLU A 10 -4.14 23.26 5.46
C GLU A 10 -3.06 22.26 5.90
N LEU A 11 -3.40 20.95 5.97
CA LEU A 11 -2.44 19.89 6.30
C LEU A 11 -1.34 19.79 5.25
N LEU A 12 -1.71 19.79 3.95
CA LEU A 12 -0.74 19.76 2.85
C LEU A 12 0.16 21.01 2.83
N ALA A 13 -0.41 22.17 3.09
CA ALA A 13 0.36 23.42 3.22
C ALA A 13 1.37 23.32 4.36
N GLY A 14 0.92 22.89 5.55
CA GLY A 14 1.80 22.71 6.71
C GLY A 14 2.89 21.65 6.47
N ALA A 15 2.59 20.57 5.77
CA ALA A 15 3.58 19.58 5.37
C ALA A 15 4.64 20.22 4.43
N ARG A 16 4.22 20.98 3.43
CA ARG A 16 5.13 21.70 2.52
C ARG A 16 6.01 22.73 3.23
N ASP A 17 5.47 23.44 4.21
CA ASP A 17 6.24 24.38 5.02
C ASP A 17 7.39 23.69 5.79
N ILE A 18 7.20 22.42 6.17
CA ILE A 18 8.20 21.65 6.93
C ILE A 18 9.20 20.96 6.00
N ILE A 19 8.71 20.23 4.98
CA ILE A 19 9.57 19.38 4.13
C ILE A 19 10.13 20.11 2.91
N GLY A 20 9.60 21.28 2.58
CA GLY A 20 9.97 22.02 1.36
C GLY A 20 9.38 21.41 0.08
N TRP A 21 9.93 21.79 -1.06
CA TRP A 21 9.44 21.40 -2.39
C TRP A 21 10.30 20.35 -3.08
N GLU A 22 11.51 20.10 -2.57
CA GLU A 22 12.43 19.09 -3.11
C GLU A 22 12.05 17.66 -2.68
N THR A 23 11.36 17.54 -1.56
CA THR A 23 10.87 16.23 -1.06
C THR A 23 9.53 15.89 -1.70
N PRO A 24 9.38 14.73 -2.38
CA PRO A 24 8.08 14.27 -2.84
C PRO A 24 7.07 14.16 -1.68
N LEU A 25 5.85 14.60 -1.91
CA LEU A 25 4.75 14.50 -0.96
C LEU A 25 3.59 13.77 -1.63
N ALA A 26 3.13 12.70 -1.04
CA ALA A 26 1.94 11.97 -1.46
C ALA A 26 0.83 12.06 -0.41
N ALA A 27 -0.41 11.77 -0.80
CA ALA A 27 -1.55 11.75 0.11
C ALA A 27 -2.43 10.53 -0.18
N ASP A 28 -2.58 9.67 0.82
CA ASP A 28 -3.42 8.49 0.77
C ASP A 28 -4.80 8.77 1.41
N HIS A 29 -5.85 8.23 0.81
CA HIS A 29 -7.25 8.53 1.16
C HIS A 29 -8.07 7.30 1.55
N PHE A 30 -7.60 6.08 1.35
CA PHE A 30 -8.32 4.83 1.68
C PHE A 30 -9.73 4.72 1.06
N GLY A 31 -9.96 5.26 -0.12
CA GLY A 31 -11.17 5.07 -0.90
C GLY A 31 -12.49 5.67 -0.39
N PRO A 32 -12.51 6.78 0.37
CA PRO A 32 -13.74 7.28 1.00
C PRO A 32 -14.62 8.12 0.07
N LEU A 33 -14.11 8.50 -1.11
CA LEU A 33 -14.75 9.49 -1.97
C LEU A 33 -15.54 8.83 -3.10
N ASN A 34 -16.51 9.56 -3.63
CA ASN A 34 -17.03 9.31 -4.97
C ASN A 34 -16.16 10.02 -6.02
N THR A 35 -16.38 9.72 -7.30
CA THR A 35 -15.57 10.27 -8.40
C THR A 35 -15.58 11.80 -8.45
N ASP A 36 -16.75 12.43 -8.25
CA ASP A 36 -16.87 13.90 -8.33
C ASP A 36 -16.16 14.60 -7.17
N ASP A 37 -16.27 14.07 -5.96
CA ASP A 37 -15.54 14.60 -4.80
C ASP A 37 -14.03 14.37 -4.94
N ALA A 38 -13.61 13.22 -5.47
CA ALA A 38 -12.20 12.93 -5.76
C ALA A 38 -11.61 13.96 -6.75
N ILE A 39 -12.33 14.29 -7.82
CA ILE A 39 -11.91 15.35 -8.76
C ILE A 39 -11.76 16.70 -8.06
N ARG A 40 -12.72 17.07 -7.19
CA ARG A 40 -12.63 18.31 -6.41
C ARG A 40 -11.42 18.34 -5.49
N TYR A 41 -11.12 17.19 -4.84
CA TYR A 41 -9.94 17.04 -3.97
C TYR A 41 -8.66 17.19 -4.76
N CYS A 42 -8.50 16.44 -5.83
CA CYS A 42 -7.31 16.51 -6.67
C CYS A 42 -7.04 17.94 -7.21
N LYS A 43 -8.07 18.63 -7.67
CA LYS A 43 -7.94 20.01 -8.12
C LYS A 43 -7.53 20.97 -6.99
N ALA A 44 -8.05 20.77 -5.79
CA ALA A 44 -7.67 21.58 -4.62
C ALA A 44 -6.21 21.28 -4.17
N PHE A 45 -5.68 20.09 -4.50
CA PHE A 45 -4.30 19.68 -4.17
C PHE A 45 -3.27 20.11 -5.21
N GLU A 46 -3.65 20.50 -6.42
CA GLU A 46 -2.72 20.94 -7.47
C GLU A 46 -1.70 21.99 -7.00
N PRO A 47 -2.06 23.00 -6.17
CA PRO A 47 -1.09 23.97 -5.66
C PRO A 47 0.02 23.38 -4.79
N TYR A 48 -0.17 22.18 -4.24
CA TYR A 48 0.80 21.53 -3.34
C TYR A 48 1.76 20.59 -4.06
N ASN A 49 1.60 20.40 -5.38
CA ASN A 49 2.46 19.56 -6.22
C ASN A 49 2.71 18.18 -5.62
N LEU A 50 1.63 17.42 -5.40
CA LEU A 50 1.74 16.06 -4.89
C LEU A 50 2.44 15.16 -5.90
N ALA A 51 3.25 14.22 -5.40
CA ALA A 51 3.80 13.13 -6.20
C ALA A 51 2.67 12.23 -6.71
N TRP A 52 1.65 11.97 -5.86
CA TRP A 52 0.38 11.36 -6.23
C TRP A 52 -0.68 11.58 -5.14
N ALA A 53 -1.94 11.43 -5.53
CA ALA A 53 -3.08 11.21 -4.65
C ALA A 53 -3.48 9.73 -4.79
N GLU A 54 -3.54 9.05 -3.66
CA GLU A 54 -3.71 7.61 -3.58
C GLU A 54 -5.12 7.24 -3.12
N ASP A 55 -5.64 6.14 -3.69
CA ASP A 55 -6.87 5.48 -3.28
C ASP A 55 -8.04 6.43 -2.97
N LEU A 56 -8.27 7.37 -3.87
CA LEU A 56 -9.28 8.42 -3.71
C LEU A 56 -10.70 7.86 -3.62
N ILE A 57 -11.01 6.85 -4.44
CA ILE A 57 -12.32 6.20 -4.53
C ILE A 57 -12.19 4.73 -4.15
N PRO A 58 -13.29 4.00 -3.85
CA PRO A 58 -13.20 2.60 -3.47
C PRO A 58 -12.32 1.77 -4.42
N TYR A 59 -11.17 1.34 -3.91
CA TYR A 59 -10.11 0.70 -4.66
C TYR A 59 -10.24 -0.82 -4.72
N CYS A 60 -10.93 -1.44 -3.77
CA CYS A 60 -11.12 -2.89 -3.74
C CYS A 60 -12.00 -3.45 -4.88
N TRP A 61 -12.73 -2.61 -5.60
CA TRP A 61 -13.52 -2.99 -6.77
C TRP A 61 -12.99 -2.44 -8.08
N LEU A 62 -11.84 -1.79 -8.05
CA LEU A 62 -11.10 -1.23 -9.18
C LEU A 62 -12.00 -0.64 -10.27
N ASN A 63 -12.76 0.38 -9.88
CA ASN A 63 -13.53 1.16 -10.84
C ASN A 63 -12.59 1.97 -11.75
N TRP A 64 -11.93 1.29 -12.69
CA TRP A 64 -10.97 1.92 -13.59
C TRP A 64 -11.56 3.13 -14.34
N ARG A 65 -12.87 3.13 -14.64
CA ARG A 65 -13.53 4.27 -15.29
C ARG A 65 -13.58 5.49 -14.38
N GLY A 66 -13.85 5.28 -13.10
CA GLY A 66 -13.81 6.35 -12.09
C GLY A 66 -12.40 6.93 -11.96
N PHE A 67 -11.39 6.08 -11.81
CA PHE A 67 -9.98 6.49 -11.75
C PHE A 67 -9.56 7.25 -13.00
N LYS A 68 -9.90 6.76 -14.20
CA LYS A 68 -9.63 7.45 -15.46
C LYS A 68 -10.27 8.83 -15.51
N THR A 69 -11.53 8.95 -15.10
CA THR A 69 -12.24 10.23 -15.08
C THR A 69 -11.57 11.23 -14.13
N ILE A 70 -11.10 10.76 -12.96
CA ILE A 70 -10.34 11.59 -12.02
C ILE A 70 -9.04 12.06 -12.66
N LYS A 71 -8.21 11.13 -13.14
CA LYS A 71 -6.93 11.40 -13.79
C LYS A 71 -7.05 12.41 -14.91
N GLU A 72 -8.03 12.25 -15.81
CA GLU A 72 -8.25 13.15 -16.95
C GLU A 72 -8.77 14.55 -16.53
N SER A 73 -9.18 14.72 -15.27
CA SER A 73 -9.78 15.95 -14.75
C SER A 73 -8.80 16.82 -13.93
N THR A 74 -7.60 16.36 -13.65
CA THR A 74 -6.64 17.04 -12.77
C THR A 74 -5.21 16.87 -13.27
N THR A 75 -4.29 17.73 -12.77
CA THR A 75 -2.85 17.57 -12.95
C THR A 75 -2.18 16.83 -11.79
N THR A 76 -2.91 16.57 -10.69
CA THR A 76 -2.40 15.75 -9.59
C THR A 76 -2.33 14.29 -10.04
N PRO A 77 -1.15 13.64 -10.01
CA PRO A 77 -1.04 12.23 -10.39
C PRO A 77 -1.89 11.33 -9.50
N VAL A 78 -2.44 10.27 -10.07
CA VAL A 78 -3.34 9.32 -9.39
C VAL A 78 -2.67 7.96 -9.30
N LEU A 79 -2.67 7.38 -8.09
CA LEU A 79 -2.13 6.06 -7.77
C LEU A 79 -3.23 5.20 -7.11
N THR A 80 -3.24 3.89 -7.40
CA THR A 80 -4.07 2.88 -6.73
C THR A 80 -3.55 1.48 -6.98
N GLY A 81 -4.02 0.51 -6.23
CA GLY A 81 -3.81 -0.90 -6.49
C GLY A 81 -3.39 -1.77 -5.32
N GLU A 82 -3.27 -1.25 -4.10
CA GLU A 82 -2.78 -2.02 -2.94
C GLU A 82 -3.64 -3.25 -2.61
N GLU A 83 -4.95 -3.18 -2.85
CA GLU A 83 -5.89 -4.27 -2.65
C GLU A 83 -6.24 -5.03 -3.95
N ALA A 84 -5.59 -4.69 -5.07
CA ALA A 84 -5.86 -5.31 -6.35
C ALA A 84 -5.18 -6.68 -6.45
N PHE A 85 -5.95 -7.71 -6.81
CA PHE A 85 -5.44 -9.06 -6.99
C PHE A 85 -5.12 -9.35 -8.45
N GLY A 86 -3.88 -9.74 -8.74
CA GLY A 86 -3.44 -10.28 -10.02
C GLY A 86 -3.50 -9.32 -11.21
N LEU A 87 -2.77 -9.66 -12.26
CA LEU A 87 -2.77 -8.87 -13.49
C LEU A 87 -4.15 -8.89 -14.16
N GLU A 88 -4.71 -10.07 -14.37
CA GLU A 88 -5.92 -10.23 -15.20
C GLU A 88 -7.17 -9.65 -14.52
N GLU A 89 -7.32 -9.88 -13.21
CA GLU A 89 -8.49 -9.51 -12.43
C GLU A 89 -8.42 -8.09 -11.90
N GLY A 90 -7.19 -7.61 -11.61
CA GLY A 90 -6.95 -6.34 -10.93
C GLY A 90 -6.35 -5.26 -11.82
N PHE A 91 -5.15 -5.47 -12.31
CA PHE A 91 -4.36 -4.39 -12.89
C PHE A 91 -4.56 -4.19 -14.40
N ARG A 92 -5.00 -5.19 -15.15
CA ARG A 92 -5.10 -5.12 -16.62
C ARG A 92 -5.95 -3.93 -17.07
N ASP A 93 -7.16 -3.81 -16.54
CA ASP A 93 -8.06 -2.73 -16.96
C ASP A 93 -7.54 -1.34 -16.58
N LEU A 94 -6.85 -1.21 -15.43
CA LEU A 94 -6.20 0.04 -15.05
C LEU A 94 -5.10 0.43 -16.04
N ILE A 95 -4.26 -0.53 -16.42
CA ILE A 95 -3.11 -0.34 -17.30
C ILE A 95 -3.53 -0.11 -18.74
N ASP A 96 -4.35 -1.00 -19.33
CA ASP A 96 -4.78 -0.95 -20.72
C ASP A 96 -5.53 0.35 -21.05
N ASN A 97 -6.28 0.87 -20.07
CA ASN A 97 -7.06 2.10 -20.24
C ASN A 97 -6.31 3.36 -19.79
N TYR A 98 -5.06 3.25 -19.34
CA TYR A 98 -4.29 4.37 -18.74
C TYR A 98 -5.10 5.10 -17.67
N ALA A 99 -5.78 4.34 -16.81
CA ALA A 99 -6.73 4.85 -15.84
C ALA A 99 -6.06 5.53 -14.64
N VAL A 100 -4.79 5.24 -14.40
CA VAL A 100 -3.96 5.82 -13.34
C VAL A 100 -2.62 6.29 -13.89
N ASP A 101 -1.88 7.10 -13.12
CA ASP A 101 -0.54 7.55 -13.46
C ASP A 101 0.52 6.59 -12.95
N LEU A 102 0.24 5.93 -11.82
CA LEU A 102 1.11 4.94 -11.18
C LEU A 102 0.25 3.77 -10.66
N ILE A 103 0.87 2.60 -10.54
CA ILE A 103 0.25 1.44 -9.89
C ILE A 103 0.95 1.12 -8.57
N HIS A 104 0.19 0.49 -7.64
CA HIS A 104 0.64 0.25 -6.27
C HIS A 104 0.38 -1.19 -5.80
N PRO A 105 1.03 -2.21 -6.41
CA PRO A 105 0.81 -3.59 -6.02
C PRO A 105 1.42 -3.95 -4.66
N ASP A 106 0.71 -4.78 -3.90
CA ASP A 106 1.08 -5.31 -2.58
C ASP A 106 1.53 -6.78 -2.65
N TYR A 107 2.55 -7.15 -1.86
CA TYR A 107 3.13 -8.49 -1.89
C TYR A 107 2.21 -9.61 -1.38
N VAL A 108 1.20 -9.26 -0.59
CA VAL A 108 0.18 -10.20 -0.08
C VAL A 108 -1.08 -10.13 -0.95
N ALA A 109 -1.64 -8.93 -1.12
CA ALA A 109 -2.91 -8.72 -1.81
C ALA A 109 -2.81 -9.00 -3.32
N SER A 110 -1.71 -8.62 -3.98
CA SER A 110 -1.61 -8.71 -5.44
C SER A 110 -1.17 -10.07 -5.99
N GLY A 111 -1.05 -11.11 -5.15
CA GLY A 111 -0.77 -12.48 -5.61
C GLY A 111 0.70 -12.92 -5.48
N GLY A 112 1.52 -12.20 -4.71
CA GLY A 112 2.90 -12.54 -4.41
C GLY A 112 3.92 -12.06 -5.43
N LEU A 113 5.21 -12.29 -5.14
CA LEU A 113 6.32 -11.67 -5.86
C LEU A 113 6.32 -11.92 -7.37
N LEU A 114 6.01 -13.15 -7.80
CA LEU A 114 6.01 -13.48 -9.22
C LEU A 114 4.88 -12.78 -9.99
N GLU A 115 3.70 -12.68 -9.37
CA GLU A 115 2.59 -11.97 -9.99
C GLU A 115 2.82 -10.47 -10.03
N ILE A 116 3.39 -9.88 -8.98
CA ILE A 116 3.73 -8.44 -9.00
C ILE A 116 4.82 -8.16 -10.03
N LYS A 117 5.80 -9.06 -10.19
CA LYS A 117 6.79 -8.94 -11.28
C LYS A 117 6.11 -8.90 -12.64
N ARG A 118 5.13 -9.77 -12.87
CA ARG A 118 4.33 -9.81 -14.10
C ARG A 118 3.51 -8.53 -14.29
N ILE A 119 2.87 -8.02 -13.22
CA ILE A 119 2.13 -6.76 -13.21
C ILE A 119 3.07 -5.59 -13.55
N GLY A 120 4.22 -5.51 -12.88
CA GLY A 120 5.20 -4.43 -13.09
C GLY A 120 5.79 -4.43 -14.50
N ASP A 121 6.12 -5.59 -15.07
CA ASP A 121 6.59 -5.71 -16.45
C ASP A 121 5.52 -5.27 -17.45
N TYR A 122 4.27 -5.64 -17.18
CA TYR A 122 3.15 -5.22 -18.03
C TYR A 122 2.93 -3.71 -17.97
N ALA A 123 2.97 -3.12 -16.78
CA ALA A 123 2.90 -1.68 -16.59
C ALA A 123 4.08 -0.94 -17.25
N ALA A 124 5.30 -1.48 -17.13
CA ALA A 124 6.49 -0.94 -17.80
C ALA A 124 6.34 -0.88 -19.33
N ALA A 125 5.75 -1.93 -19.94
CA ALA A 125 5.48 -1.97 -21.37
C ALA A 125 4.47 -0.88 -21.82
N HIS A 126 3.62 -0.40 -20.89
CA HIS A 126 2.68 0.71 -21.11
C HIS A 126 3.20 2.07 -20.64
N GLY A 127 4.44 2.14 -20.13
CA GLY A 127 5.03 3.36 -19.61
C GLY A 127 4.44 3.84 -18.29
N ILE A 128 3.81 2.96 -17.51
CA ILE A 128 3.22 3.26 -16.21
C ILE A 128 4.21 2.88 -15.11
N PRO A 129 4.62 3.81 -14.24
CA PRO A 129 5.50 3.55 -13.11
C PRO A 129 4.86 2.68 -12.03
N THR A 130 5.70 1.97 -11.26
CA THR A 130 5.30 1.12 -10.15
C THR A 130 5.89 1.64 -8.84
N VAL A 131 5.03 1.89 -7.88
CA VAL A 131 5.33 2.05 -6.45
C VAL A 131 4.93 0.75 -5.76
N LEU A 132 5.70 0.27 -4.81
CA LEU A 132 5.42 -0.99 -4.12
C LEU A 132 4.81 -0.71 -2.75
N HIS A 133 3.58 -1.20 -2.53
CA HIS A 133 2.90 -1.13 -1.24
C HIS A 133 3.57 -2.06 -0.23
N MET A 134 3.93 -1.54 0.95
CA MET A 134 4.60 -2.33 1.98
C MET A 134 4.27 -1.84 3.41
N PRO A 135 3.09 -2.19 3.94
CA PRO A 135 2.69 -1.83 5.30
C PRO A 135 3.21 -2.82 6.36
N GLY A 136 3.91 -3.87 5.95
CA GLY A 136 4.12 -5.07 6.73
C GLY A 136 5.45 -5.17 7.49
N SER A 137 5.89 -6.41 7.63
CA SER A 137 7.05 -6.80 8.43
C SER A 137 8.39 -6.57 7.70
N PRO A 138 9.54 -6.68 8.40
CA PRO A 138 10.86 -6.65 7.78
C PRO A 138 11.05 -7.69 6.68
N ILE A 139 10.35 -8.84 6.77
CA ILE A 139 10.39 -9.88 5.72
C ILE A 139 9.77 -9.33 4.44
N GLY A 140 8.60 -8.69 4.55
CA GLY A 140 7.94 -8.03 3.43
C GLY A 140 8.81 -6.94 2.82
N GLN A 141 9.44 -6.10 3.66
CA GLN A 141 10.32 -5.02 3.20
C GLN A 141 11.49 -5.54 2.36
N VAL A 142 12.18 -6.60 2.83
CA VAL A 142 13.29 -7.22 2.09
C VAL A 142 12.78 -7.92 0.83
N ALA A 143 11.64 -8.61 0.90
CA ALA A 143 11.03 -9.25 -0.27
C ALA A 143 10.68 -8.23 -1.36
N MET A 144 10.11 -7.07 -0.97
CA MET A 144 9.80 -5.99 -1.89
C MET A 144 11.05 -5.27 -2.42
N ALA A 145 12.15 -5.24 -1.66
CA ALA A 145 13.44 -4.76 -2.15
C ALA A 145 14.00 -5.66 -3.26
N HIS A 146 13.93 -7.00 -3.08
CA HIS A 146 14.29 -7.95 -4.14
C HIS A 146 13.44 -7.74 -5.40
N LEU A 147 12.14 -7.57 -5.22
CA LEU A 147 11.22 -7.33 -6.33
C LEU A 147 11.51 -6.00 -7.04
N GLY A 148 11.64 -4.91 -6.28
CA GLY A 148 11.95 -3.59 -6.82
C GLY A 148 13.22 -3.56 -7.67
N ALA A 149 14.25 -4.31 -7.25
CA ALA A 149 15.49 -4.46 -8.02
C ALA A 149 15.30 -5.16 -9.39
N THR A 150 14.17 -5.84 -9.60
CA THR A 150 13.85 -6.49 -10.90
C THR A 150 12.96 -5.66 -11.81
N LEU A 151 12.36 -4.57 -11.32
CA LEU A 151 11.42 -3.75 -12.07
C LEU A 151 12.12 -2.57 -12.74
N THR A 152 11.94 -2.41 -14.04
CA THR A 152 12.54 -1.31 -14.81
C THR A 152 11.83 0.02 -14.64
N ASN A 153 10.59 -0.02 -14.14
CA ASN A 153 9.70 1.13 -13.89
C ASN A 153 9.47 1.40 -12.41
N PHE A 154 10.34 0.89 -11.53
CA PHE A 154 10.27 1.08 -10.09
C PHE A 154 10.55 2.53 -9.69
N ILE A 155 9.71 3.08 -8.82
CA ILE A 155 9.87 4.44 -8.27
C ILE A 155 10.26 4.39 -6.80
N ALA A 156 9.46 3.71 -5.97
CA ALA A 156 9.65 3.65 -4.52
C ALA A 156 8.99 2.39 -3.94
N CYS A 157 9.39 2.06 -2.72
CA CYS A 157 8.72 1.08 -1.87
C CYS A 157 8.36 1.76 -0.56
N GLU A 158 7.16 1.57 -0.11
CA GLU A 158 6.68 2.12 1.16
C GLU A 158 7.37 1.54 2.38
N HIS A 159 7.24 2.27 3.49
CA HIS A 159 7.63 1.83 4.82
C HIS A 159 6.72 2.49 5.86
N HIS A 160 5.87 1.69 6.52
CA HIS A 160 4.86 2.18 7.49
C HIS A 160 5.30 2.09 8.95
N ALA A 161 6.41 1.43 9.25
CA ALA A 161 6.77 1.09 10.61
C ALA A 161 7.80 2.04 11.25
N ALA A 162 7.93 3.27 10.76
CA ALA A 162 8.91 4.25 11.23
C ALA A 162 8.78 4.59 12.72
N ASP A 163 7.57 4.46 13.28
CA ASP A 163 7.24 4.71 14.69
C ASP A 163 7.21 3.46 15.56
N MET A 164 7.54 2.28 15.00
CA MET A 164 7.52 0.99 15.70
C MET A 164 8.94 0.59 16.13
N PRO A 165 9.35 0.83 17.39
CA PRO A 165 10.76 0.72 17.81
C PRO A 165 11.32 -0.70 17.75
N TRP A 166 10.48 -1.73 17.80
CA TRP A 166 10.87 -3.15 17.75
C TRP A 166 10.73 -3.79 16.37
N TRP A 167 10.32 -3.03 15.34
CA TRP A 167 10.05 -3.60 14.01
C TRP A 167 11.26 -4.32 13.41
N GLU A 168 12.44 -3.72 13.45
CA GLU A 168 13.67 -4.38 12.97
C GLU A 168 14.07 -5.60 13.81
N ASP A 169 13.65 -5.65 15.08
CA ASP A 169 13.97 -6.74 16.00
C ASP A 169 13.20 -8.02 15.71
N LEU A 170 12.13 -7.95 14.91
CA LEU A 170 11.40 -9.12 14.40
C LEU A 170 12.27 -10.06 13.56
N VAL A 171 13.43 -9.59 13.10
CA VAL A 171 14.38 -10.39 12.33
C VAL A 171 15.80 -10.29 12.91
N LYS A 172 16.60 -11.36 12.75
CA LYS A 172 18.03 -11.42 13.09
C LYS A 172 18.90 -10.99 11.92
N LYS A 173 18.40 -11.16 10.70
CA LYS A 173 19.04 -10.80 9.43
C LYS A 173 18.00 -10.13 8.53
N PRO A 174 18.40 -9.22 7.64
CA PRO A 174 19.78 -8.76 7.36
C PRO A 174 20.36 -7.91 8.50
N ALA A 175 21.58 -7.40 8.30
CA ALA A 175 22.22 -6.47 9.27
C ALA A 175 21.37 -5.21 9.43
N LYS A 176 21.33 -4.68 10.64
CA LYS A 176 20.56 -3.47 11.00
C LYS A 176 21.43 -2.20 10.90
N PRO A 177 20.88 -1.05 10.59
CA PRO A 177 19.46 -0.85 10.22
C PRO A 177 19.14 -1.46 8.85
N ILE A 178 17.92 -1.99 8.71
CA ILE A 178 17.42 -2.57 7.45
C ILE A 178 17.24 -1.47 6.40
N ILE A 179 16.70 -0.33 6.85
CA ILE A 179 16.56 0.88 6.03
C ILE A 179 17.65 1.85 6.41
N LYS A 180 18.52 2.18 5.47
CA LYS A 180 19.62 3.11 5.67
C LYS A 180 19.61 4.18 4.59
N ASP A 181 19.64 5.44 5.02
CA ASP A 181 19.64 6.60 4.13
C ASP A 181 18.52 6.57 3.07
N GLY A 182 17.35 6.00 3.43
CA GLY A 182 16.19 5.84 2.54
C GLY A 182 16.25 4.62 1.61
N TYR A 183 17.22 3.71 1.78
CA TYR A 183 17.41 2.54 0.94
C TYR A 183 17.40 1.24 1.74
N VAL A 184 17.01 0.16 1.08
CA VAL A 184 17.13 -1.22 1.57
C VAL A 184 18.11 -1.94 0.66
N ASP A 185 19.19 -2.47 1.24
CA ASP A 185 20.13 -3.32 0.50
C ASP A 185 19.47 -4.66 0.16
N VAL A 186 19.59 -5.10 -1.08
CA VAL A 186 19.13 -6.42 -1.52
C VAL A 186 20.16 -7.46 -1.12
N PRO A 187 19.85 -8.43 -0.21
CA PRO A 187 20.82 -9.43 0.21
C PRO A 187 21.26 -10.36 -0.94
N ASP A 188 22.56 -10.52 -1.14
CA ASP A 188 23.12 -11.43 -2.14
C ASP A 188 23.46 -12.79 -1.47
N VAL A 189 22.43 -13.48 -0.99
CA VAL A 189 22.50 -14.80 -0.35
C VAL A 189 21.29 -15.66 -0.76
N PRO A 190 21.33 -16.99 -0.59
CA PRO A 190 20.19 -17.85 -0.90
C PRO A 190 18.92 -17.45 -0.14
N GLY A 191 17.78 -17.47 -0.84
CA GLY A 191 16.47 -17.04 -0.32
C GLY A 191 16.36 -15.52 -0.24
N LEU A 192 15.52 -15.03 0.65
CA LEU A 192 15.34 -13.58 0.88
C LEU A 192 16.48 -12.94 1.69
N GLY A 193 17.35 -13.75 2.31
CA GLY A 193 18.38 -13.23 3.23
C GLY A 193 17.83 -12.77 4.58
N VAL A 194 16.62 -13.20 4.94
CA VAL A 194 15.94 -12.85 6.19
C VAL A 194 15.90 -14.05 7.12
N GLU A 195 16.13 -13.83 8.42
CA GLU A 195 15.98 -14.83 9.47
C GLU A 195 15.09 -14.25 10.59
N LEU A 196 13.97 -14.91 10.87
CA LEU A 196 13.04 -14.50 11.93
C LEU A 196 13.72 -14.53 13.31
N ASN A 197 13.31 -13.60 14.16
CA ASN A 197 13.59 -13.61 15.58
C ASN A 197 12.33 -14.05 16.35
N ASP A 198 12.17 -15.37 16.46
CA ASP A 198 10.97 -15.97 17.05
C ASP A 198 10.68 -15.48 18.49
N GLU A 199 11.71 -15.12 19.26
CA GLU A 199 11.53 -14.62 20.61
C GLU A 199 10.82 -13.27 20.59
N VAL A 200 11.28 -12.32 19.78
CA VAL A 200 10.66 -11.01 19.64
C VAL A 200 9.29 -11.11 18.97
N VAL A 201 9.14 -11.99 17.97
CA VAL A 201 7.83 -12.24 17.34
C VAL A 201 6.81 -12.69 18.39
N LYS A 202 7.18 -13.64 19.29
CA LYS A 202 6.30 -14.12 20.38
C LYS A 202 5.93 -13.02 21.38
N GLU A 203 6.86 -12.13 21.69
CA GLU A 203 6.62 -10.99 22.62
C GLU A 203 5.58 -10.00 22.07
N HIS A 204 5.48 -9.89 20.75
CA HIS A 204 4.61 -8.91 20.07
C HIS A 204 3.40 -9.53 19.36
N LEU A 205 3.08 -10.80 19.65
CA LEU A 205 1.85 -11.41 19.16
C LEU A 205 0.62 -10.69 19.68
N ARG A 206 -0.29 -10.34 18.78
CA ARG A 206 -1.60 -9.78 19.16
C ARG A 206 -2.42 -10.75 20.00
N TYR A 207 -2.30 -12.07 19.70
CA TYR A 207 -2.98 -13.15 20.41
C TYR A 207 -1.95 -14.20 20.82
N PRO A 208 -2.06 -14.77 22.03
CA PRO A 208 -1.24 -15.92 22.42
C PRO A 208 -1.54 -17.13 21.55
N GLY A 209 -0.55 -17.99 21.35
CA GLY A 209 -0.76 -19.21 20.52
C GLY A 209 -0.07 -19.10 19.16
N TYR A 210 1.22 -18.79 19.16
CA TYR A 210 2.05 -18.71 17.96
C TYR A 210 1.89 -19.95 17.07
N PHE A 211 1.40 -19.76 15.83
CA PHE A 211 1.04 -20.79 14.86
C PHE A 211 -0.13 -21.72 15.25
N GLU A 212 -0.83 -21.46 16.32
CA GLU A 212 -2.04 -22.22 16.62
C GLU A 212 -3.25 -21.55 15.97
N PRO A 213 -4.10 -22.31 15.26
CA PRO A 213 -5.38 -21.79 14.80
C PRO A 213 -6.17 -21.30 16.01
N THR A 214 -6.55 -20.04 15.99
CA THR A 214 -7.47 -19.51 17.01
C THR A 214 -8.90 -19.57 16.45
N PRO A 215 -9.93 -19.68 17.29
CA PRO A 215 -11.32 -19.62 16.81
C PRO A 215 -11.58 -18.41 15.93
N MET A 216 -10.93 -17.29 16.18
CA MET A 216 -11.04 -16.08 15.37
C MET A 216 -10.34 -16.23 14.03
N TYR A 217 -9.18 -16.90 13.95
CA TYR A 217 -8.50 -17.20 12.69
C TYR A 217 -9.34 -18.17 11.85
N ASP A 218 -9.86 -19.23 12.46
CA ASP A 218 -10.73 -20.21 11.80
C ASP A 218 -12.02 -19.58 11.31
N ASP A 219 -12.60 -18.66 12.08
CA ASP A 219 -13.80 -17.93 11.70
C ASP A 219 -13.50 -16.95 10.55
N PHE A 220 -12.35 -16.28 10.57
CA PHE A 220 -11.90 -15.43 9.47
C PHE A 220 -11.64 -16.24 8.19
N ILE A 221 -10.90 -17.35 8.27
CA ILE A 221 -10.63 -18.21 7.11
C ILE A 221 -11.90 -18.90 6.60
N THR A 222 -12.76 -19.40 7.49
CA THR A 222 -13.95 -20.16 7.10
C THR A 222 -15.13 -19.27 6.71
N SER A 223 -15.27 -18.10 7.32
CA SER A 223 -16.35 -17.15 7.03
C SER A 223 -15.92 -16.02 6.10
N GLY A 224 -14.67 -15.57 6.17
CA GLY A 224 -14.15 -14.44 5.42
C GLY A 224 -14.06 -14.70 3.93
N PHE A 225 -13.63 -15.89 3.51
CA PHE A 225 -13.61 -16.27 2.08
C PHE A 225 -15.01 -16.34 1.44
N ARG A 226 -16.06 -16.45 2.24
CA ARG A 226 -17.46 -16.47 1.77
C ARG A 226 -18.11 -15.08 1.79
N ARG A 227 -17.50 -14.11 2.44
CA ARG A 227 -17.98 -12.72 2.51
C ARG A 227 -16.94 -11.82 1.89
N ALA A 228 -16.90 -11.80 0.56
CA ALA A 228 -16.00 -10.95 -0.18
C ALA A 228 -16.14 -9.47 0.26
N GLY A 229 -15.10 -8.94 0.88
CA GLY A 229 -14.94 -7.52 1.16
C GLY A 229 -14.33 -7.24 2.54
N PRO A 230 -13.53 -6.19 2.67
CA PRO A 230 -13.03 -5.68 3.95
C PRO A 230 -14.15 -4.94 4.68
N TRP A 231 -15.18 -5.67 5.12
CA TRP A 231 -16.27 -5.08 5.88
C TRP A 231 -15.94 -5.12 7.36
N PRO A 232 -16.25 -4.05 8.07
CA PRO A 232 -16.10 -4.03 9.50
C PRO A 232 -16.93 -5.13 10.14
N HIS A 233 -16.27 -5.97 10.92
CA HIS A 233 -16.95 -6.95 11.77
C HIS A 233 -17.32 -6.28 13.10
N PHE A 234 -18.49 -6.59 13.57
CA PHE A 234 -18.86 -6.28 14.95
C PHE A 234 -18.48 -7.51 15.81
N ASP A 235 -17.85 -7.27 16.95
CA ASP A 235 -17.65 -8.33 17.95
C ASP A 235 -18.98 -8.79 18.56
N GLU A 236 -18.91 -9.80 19.43
CA GLU A 236 -20.08 -10.36 20.10
C GLU A 236 -20.84 -9.34 20.97
N GLU A 237 -20.18 -8.21 21.30
CA GLU A 237 -20.74 -7.08 22.05
C GLU A 237 -21.29 -5.99 21.14
N GLY A 238 -21.23 -6.17 19.80
CA GLY A 238 -21.69 -5.19 18.81
C GLY A 238 -20.76 -4.00 18.62
N LYS A 239 -19.51 -4.12 19.05
CA LYS A 239 -18.49 -3.09 18.92
C LYS A 239 -17.72 -3.25 17.60
N TRP A 240 -17.48 -2.16 16.92
CA TRP A 240 -16.69 -2.11 15.71
C TRP A 240 -15.28 -2.70 15.93
N CYS A 241 -14.96 -3.75 15.22
CA CYS A 241 -13.59 -4.23 15.09
C CYS A 241 -13.03 -3.74 13.77
N ASN A 242 -12.03 -2.89 13.81
CA ASN A 242 -11.17 -2.67 12.65
C ASN A 242 -10.34 -3.93 12.47
N CYS A 243 -10.81 -4.86 11.64
CA CYS A 243 -10.10 -6.11 11.35
C CYS A 243 -9.20 -5.98 10.12
N VAL A 244 -8.59 -4.83 9.91
CA VAL A 244 -7.42 -4.72 9.04
C VAL A 244 -6.22 -4.56 9.97
N THR A 245 -5.73 -5.69 10.42
CA THR A 245 -4.41 -5.76 11.02
C THR A 245 -3.76 -7.01 10.47
N TYR A 246 -2.93 -6.78 9.49
CA TYR A 246 -1.94 -7.73 9.00
C TYR A 246 -1.02 -8.17 10.13
#